data_fb9f88184462f147564593a180f9f7f0
#
_entry.id   fb9f88184462f147564593a180f9f7f0
#
_cell.length_a   1.000
_cell.length_b   1.000
_cell.length_c   1.000
_cell.angle_alpha   90.00
_cell.angle_beta   90.00
_cell.angle_gamma   90.00
#
_symmetry.space_group_name_H-M   'P 1'
#
loop_
_entity.id
_entity.type
_entity.pdbx_description
1 polymer ?
#
loop_
_entity_poly.entity_id
_entity_poly.type
_entity_poly.pdbx_seq_one_letter_code
_entity_poly.pdbx_strand_id
1 'polypeptide(L)'
;TQFVNELSNNHASDLIYYLTNNFFFPYSNCDVKYFSSGDDFFPHMIEAIQSAKKFIFLEYFIIEPDSSWNEIFNALKKKVQEGVEVRILCDGLGSPVLSTSYYQNYLKANGFKSRVFIPIVPVFSTHLNNRDHRKILIVDGQLAFTGGLNLSNEYFNRGKENRFAYWKDNAVQIQGQAVHTFLQLFLQSWNLFAKDIEDFTPYLPSSYGIYDKPGITIPYGDDFFNNKDIAEDIYLYIINNAKKYLNITSPYILVDNHLQEDLIFAAARGVKVSIIVPAIPDHLITFCIGKTFLDT
;
A
#
# COMPACT_ATOMS: atom_id res chain seq x y z
N THR A 1 -26.17 10.57 0.11
CA THR A 1 -26.92 10.91 -1.14
C THR A 1 -26.86 12.40 -1.47
N GLN A 2 -26.93 13.31 -0.49
CA GLN A 2 -26.78 14.76 -0.74
C GLN A 2 -25.35 15.13 -1.16
N PHE A 3 -24.37 14.50 -0.56
CA PHE A 3 -22.94 14.67 -0.81
C PHE A 3 -22.49 14.18 -2.22
N VAL A 4 -23.08 13.08 -2.72
CA VAL A 4 -22.84 12.59 -4.08
C VAL A 4 -23.44 13.54 -5.12
N ASN A 5 -24.55 14.21 -4.80
CA ASN A 5 -25.18 15.19 -5.69
C ASN A 5 -24.40 16.51 -5.79
N GLU A 6 -23.68 16.92 -4.76
CA GLU A 6 -22.77 18.09 -4.83
C GLU A 6 -21.54 17.84 -5.71
N LEU A 7 -21.18 16.56 -5.90
CA LEU A 7 -20.10 16.11 -6.80
C LEU A 7 -20.58 15.88 -8.23
N SER A 8 -21.89 15.95 -8.49
CA SER A 8 -22.50 15.63 -9.78
C SER A 8 -22.07 16.55 -10.94
N ASN A 9 -21.34 17.61 -10.66
CA ASN A 9 -20.71 18.48 -11.67
C ASN A 9 -19.24 18.13 -11.99
N ASN A 10 -18.67 17.09 -11.39
CA ASN A 10 -17.30 16.66 -11.60
C ASN A 10 -17.25 15.23 -12.12
N HIS A 11 -16.35 14.94 -13.06
CA HIS A 11 -16.07 13.60 -13.59
C HIS A 11 -15.73 12.55 -12.50
N ALA A 12 -15.54 12.94 -11.25
CA ALA A 12 -15.33 12.08 -10.12
C ALA A 12 -16.58 11.29 -9.68
N SER A 13 -17.79 11.72 -10.05
CA SER A 13 -19.05 11.07 -9.64
C SER A 13 -19.14 9.62 -10.11
N ASP A 14 -18.73 9.36 -11.35
CA ASP A 14 -18.79 8.03 -11.96
C ASP A 14 -17.80 7.09 -11.30
N LEU A 15 -16.60 7.57 -10.98
CA LEU A 15 -15.59 6.83 -10.26
C LEU A 15 -16.04 6.50 -8.83
N ILE A 16 -16.67 7.45 -8.14
CA ILE A 16 -17.25 7.23 -6.80
C ILE A 16 -18.34 6.19 -6.85
N TYR A 17 -19.24 6.26 -7.86
CA TYR A 17 -20.30 5.28 -8.07
C TYR A 17 -19.71 3.88 -8.31
N TYR A 18 -18.71 3.77 -9.19
CA TYR A 18 -18.01 2.52 -9.47
C TYR A 18 -17.38 1.92 -8.21
N LEU A 19 -16.60 2.71 -7.46
CA LEU A 19 -15.94 2.26 -6.24
C LEU A 19 -16.94 1.85 -5.15
N THR A 20 -18.04 2.61 -4.98
CA THR A 20 -19.08 2.29 -4.00
C THR A 20 -19.77 0.97 -4.31
N ASN A 21 -20.04 0.67 -5.59
CA ASN A 21 -20.57 -0.62 -6.03
C ASN A 21 -19.60 -1.79 -5.84
N ASN A 22 -18.33 -1.49 -5.63
CA ASN A 22 -17.28 -2.46 -5.28
C ASN A 22 -16.94 -2.43 -3.78
N PHE A 23 -17.81 -1.85 -2.94
CA PHE A 23 -17.68 -1.77 -1.48
C PHE A 23 -16.54 -0.87 -0.97
N PHE A 24 -16.02 0.04 -1.80
CA PHE A 24 -15.11 1.08 -1.40
C PHE A 24 -15.84 2.41 -1.28
N PHE A 25 -15.98 2.89 -0.06
CA PHE A 25 -16.83 4.03 0.25
C PHE A 25 -16.03 5.35 0.30
N PRO A 26 -16.64 6.46 -0.12
CA PRO A 26 -16.07 7.79 0.02
C PRO A 26 -16.19 8.29 1.46
N TYR A 27 -15.11 8.86 1.97
CA TYR A 27 -15.03 9.48 3.28
C TYR A 27 -14.68 10.96 3.16
N SER A 28 -15.42 11.82 3.84
CA SER A 28 -15.10 13.21 4.05
C SER A 28 -14.42 13.41 5.41
N ASN A 29 -13.94 14.62 5.67
CA ASN A 29 -13.38 15.01 6.96
C ASN A 29 -12.21 14.10 7.41
N CYS A 30 -11.38 13.67 6.47
CA CYS A 30 -10.14 12.96 6.71
C CYS A 30 -8.96 13.92 6.60
N ASP A 31 -7.93 13.73 7.42
CA ASP A 31 -6.65 14.41 7.22
C ASP A 31 -5.71 13.50 6.44
N VAL A 32 -5.18 14.01 5.34
CA VAL A 32 -4.30 13.27 4.43
C VAL A 32 -2.99 14.04 4.30
N LYS A 33 -1.89 13.41 4.71
CA LYS A 33 -0.54 13.97 4.59
C LYS A 33 0.27 13.15 3.60
N TYR A 34 0.82 13.81 2.59
CA TYR A 34 1.71 13.21 1.60
C TYR A 34 3.17 13.35 2.01
N PHE A 35 3.94 12.29 1.85
CA PHE A 35 5.39 12.25 2.01
C PHE A 35 6.03 12.00 0.65
N SER A 36 6.92 12.85 0.27
CA SER A 36 7.57 12.80 -1.04
C SER A 36 8.79 11.89 -1.10
N SER A 37 9.21 11.31 0.04
CA SER A 37 10.36 10.43 0.14
C SER A 37 10.31 9.55 1.40
N GLY A 38 11.11 8.49 1.42
CA GLY A 38 11.16 7.57 2.55
C GLY A 38 11.87 8.16 3.78
N ASP A 39 12.85 9.00 3.57
CA ASP A 39 13.57 9.68 4.66
C ASP A 39 12.70 10.72 5.39
N ASP A 40 11.78 11.39 4.66
CA ASP A 40 10.75 12.24 5.27
C ASP A 40 9.67 11.40 6.00
N PHE A 41 9.30 10.26 5.44
CA PHE A 41 8.27 9.38 5.99
C PHE A 41 8.70 8.63 7.26
N PHE A 42 9.93 8.12 7.31
CA PHE A 42 10.39 7.19 8.35
C PHE A 42 10.23 7.71 9.78
N PRO A 43 10.61 8.97 10.13
CA PRO A 43 10.40 9.52 11.47
C PRO A 43 8.93 9.53 11.90
N HIS A 44 8.01 9.85 10.98
CA HIS A 44 6.58 9.90 11.25
C HIS A 44 6.01 8.49 11.48
N MET A 45 6.52 7.48 10.76
CA MET A 45 6.17 6.08 11.00
C MET A 45 6.58 5.64 12.41
N ILE A 46 7.81 5.96 12.84
CA ILE A 46 8.30 5.65 14.19
C ILE A 46 7.47 6.37 15.26
N GLU A 47 7.17 7.66 15.07
CA GLU A 47 6.32 8.44 15.98
C GLU A 47 4.93 7.82 16.12
N ALA A 48 4.31 7.42 15.00
CA ALA A 48 3.01 6.78 15.01
C ALA A 48 3.03 5.43 15.76
N ILE A 49 4.04 4.59 15.54
CA ILE A 49 4.23 3.34 16.29
C ILE A 49 4.34 3.63 17.79
N GLN A 50 5.14 4.63 18.18
CA GLN A 50 5.33 5.00 19.58
C GLN A 50 4.06 5.55 20.24
N SER A 51 3.16 6.16 19.47
CA SER A 51 1.90 6.73 19.96
C SER A 51 0.81 5.68 20.26
N ALA A 52 0.93 4.46 19.71
CA ALA A 52 -0.06 3.41 19.81
C ALA A 52 -0.47 3.07 21.24
N LYS A 53 -1.76 2.77 21.45
CA LYS A 53 -2.34 2.44 22.77
C LYS A 53 -3.03 1.08 22.81
N LYS A 54 -3.53 0.57 21.66
CA LYS A 54 -4.33 -0.64 21.58
C LYS A 54 -3.71 -1.68 20.67
N PHE A 55 -3.46 -1.31 19.41
CA PHE A 55 -2.90 -2.24 18.43
C PHE A 55 -2.13 -1.54 17.31
N ILE A 56 -1.21 -2.30 16.71
CA ILE A 56 -0.46 -1.92 15.51
C ILE A 56 -0.52 -3.09 14.54
N PHE A 57 -0.98 -2.84 13.30
CA PHE A 57 -1.01 -3.83 12.23
C PHE A 57 -0.13 -3.39 11.08
N LEU A 58 0.75 -4.30 10.63
CA LEU A 58 1.67 -4.10 9.51
C LEU A 58 1.42 -5.16 8.44
N GLU A 59 1.26 -4.73 7.18
CA GLU A 59 1.16 -5.57 5.99
C GLU A 59 2.13 -5.00 4.95
N TYR A 60 3.21 -5.75 4.66
CA TYR A 60 4.26 -5.29 3.76
C TYR A 60 4.75 -6.40 2.85
N PHE A 61 5.01 -6.05 1.60
CA PHE A 61 5.61 -6.98 0.64
C PHE A 61 7.05 -7.31 1.02
N ILE A 62 7.91 -6.28 1.19
CA ILE A 62 9.30 -6.47 1.60
C ILE A 62 9.51 -5.96 3.03
N ILE A 63 10.04 -6.83 3.86
CA ILE A 63 10.62 -6.49 5.16
C ILE A 63 12.01 -7.14 5.20
N GLU A 64 13.05 -6.32 5.26
CA GLU A 64 14.43 -6.80 5.34
C GLU A 64 14.99 -6.60 6.76
N PRO A 65 15.69 -7.59 7.34
CA PRO A 65 16.26 -7.49 8.68
C PRO A 65 17.54 -6.62 8.70
N ASP A 66 17.39 -5.36 8.32
CA ASP A 66 18.45 -4.35 8.30
C ASP A 66 18.33 -3.34 9.46
N SER A 67 19.10 -2.24 9.42
CA SER A 67 19.09 -1.26 10.50
C SER A 67 17.76 -0.51 10.64
N SER A 68 17.06 -0.24 9.54
CA SER A 68 15.74 0.42 9.58
C SER A 68 14.68 -0.50 10.16
N TRP A 69 14.65 -1.75 9.72
CA TRP A 69 13.76 -2.75 10.33
C TRP A 69 14.07 -2.95 11.81
N ASN A 70 15.35 -3.00 12.22
CA ASN A 70 15.71 -3.15 13.63
C ASN A 70 15.20 -1.99 14.48
N GLU A 71 15.20 -0.77 13.97
CA GLU A 71 14.62 0.40 14.67
C GLU A 71 13.11 0.26 14.82
N ILE A 72 12.41 -0.11 13.73
CA ILE A 72 10.96 -0.40 13.75
C ILE A 72 10.65 -1.54 14.72
N PHE A 73 11.39 -2.66 14.62
CA PHE A 73 11.22 -3.81 15.49
C PHE A 73 11.35 -3.45 16.98
N ASN A 74 12.35 -2.66 17.33
CA ASN A 74 12.56 -2.23 18.72
C ASN A 74 11.43 -1.33 19.21
N ALA A 75 10.92 -0.43 18.37
CA ALA A 75 9.76 0.40 18.69
C ALA A 75 8.50 -0.47 18.91
N LEU A 76 8.25 -1.42 18.02
CA LEU A 76 7.14 -2.37 18.12
C LEU A 76 7.26 -3.26 19.37
N LYS A 77 8.46 -3.79 19.66
CA LYS A 77 8.73 -4.62 20.84
C LYS A 77 8.43 -3.86 22.13
N LYS A 78 8.82 -2.58 22.22
CA LYS A 78 8.47 -1.72 23.35
C LYS A 78 6.96 -1.61 23.51
N LYS A 79 6.21 -1.47 22.42
CA LYS A 79 4.74 -1.39 22.46
C LYS A 79 4.10 -2.71 22.92
N VAL A 80 4.63 -3.85 22.50
CA VAL A 80 4.19 -5.16 23.04
C VAL A 80 4.39 -5.23 24.55
N GLN A 81 5.53 -4.76 25.07
CA GLN A 81 5.78 -4.69 26.53
C GLN A 81 4.81 -3.77 27.28
N GLU A 82 4.27 -2.75 26.58
CA GLU A 82 3.24 -1.86 27.09
C GLU A 82 1.80 -2.43 26.95
N GLY A 83 1.66 -3.66 26.43
CA GLY A 83 0.37 -4.35 26.27
C GLY A 83 -0.34 -4.07 24.93
N VAL A 84 0.33 -3.41 23.99
CA VAL A 84 -0.22 -3.15 22.64
C VAL A 84 -0.13 -4.43 21.80
N GLU A 85 -1.22 -4.80 21.14
CA GLU A 85 -1.23 -5.92 20.20
C GLU A 85 -0.50 -5.53 18.90
N VAL A 86 0.49 -6.33 18.49
CA VAL A 86 1.21 -6.11 17.22
C VAL A 86 1.02 -7.30 16.30
N ARG A 87 0.52 -7.02 15.08
CA ARG A 87 0.39 -8.00 14.00
C ARG A 87 1.30 -7.63 12.83
N ILE A 88 1.98 -8.64 12.29
CA ILE A 88 2.86 -8.49 11.14
C ILE A 88 2.44 -9.51 10.08
N LEU A 89 2.03 -9.02 8.92
CA LEU A 89 1.77 -9.80 7.72
C LEU A 89 2.85 -9.46 6.69
N CYS A 90 3.63 -10.42 6.25
CA CYS A 90 4.64 -10.23 5.22
C CYS A 90 4.43 -11.21 4.07
N ASP A 91 4.78 -10.79 2.84
CA ASP A 91 4.76 -11.69 1.69
C ASP A 91 5.92 -12.68 1.72
N GLY A 92 5.65 -13.93 1.36
CA GLY A 92 6.66 -15.00 1.40
C GLY A 92 7.82 -14.80 0.41
N LEU A 93 7.54 -14.22 -0.77
CA LEU A 93 8.55 -13.95 -1.80
C LEU A 93 9.31 -12.66 -1.52
N GLY A 94 8.57 -11.59 -1.17
CA GLY A 94 9.16 -10.28 -0.91
C GLY A 94 9.98 -10.24 0.38
N SER A 95 9.64 -11.08 1.36
CA SER A 95 10.30 -11.12 2.68
C SER A 95 10.89 -12.51 3.00
N PRO A 96 11.84 -13.01 2.22
CA PRO A 96 12.30 -14.41 2.31
C PRO A 96 12.92 -14.74 3.67
N VAL A 97 13.61 -13.82 4.33
CA VAL A 97 14.20 -14.03 5.65
C VAL A 97 13.11 -14.09 6.72
N LEU A 98 12.16 -13.14 6.70
CA LEU A 98 11.06 -13.11 7.67
C LEU A 98 10.13 -14.30 7.52
N SER A 99 9.97 -14.86 6.33
CA SER A 99 9.11 -16.01 6.07
C SER A 99 9.68 -17.33 6.56
N THR A 100 10.94 -17.37 6.99
CA THR A 100 11.54 -18.58 7.58
C THR A 100 10.88 -18.94 8.93
N SER A 101 10.75 -20.23 9.20
CA SER A 101 10.24 -20.71 10.51
C SER A 101 11.07 -20.19 11.68
N TYR A 102 12.37 -20.00 11.49
CA TYR A 102 13.26 -19.42 12.49
C TYR A 102 12.82 -18.00 12.85
N TYR A 103 12.63 -17.13 11.85
CA TYR A 103 12.28 -15.73 12.09
C TYR A 103 10.85 -15.59 12.60
N GLN A 104 9.90 -16.40 12.11
CA GLN A 104 8.53 -16.45 12.64
C GLN A 104 8.49 -16.83 14.12
N ASN A 105 9.29 -17.79 14.54
CA ASN A 105 9.44 -18.16 15.95
C ASN A 105 10.10 -17.02 16.76
N TYR A 106 11.07 -16.32 16.19
CA TYR A 106 11.69 -15.16 16.81
C TYR A 106 10.69 -14.02 17.02
N LEU A 107 9.85 -13.70 16.03
CA LEU A 107 8.76 -12.72 16.17
C LEU A 107 7.81 -13.13 17.31
N LYS A 108 7.35 -14.38 17.30
CA LYS A 108 6.46 -14.93 18.32
C LYS A 108 7.06 -14.86 19.73
N ALA A 109 8.35 -15.20 19.88
CA ALA A 109 9.06 -15.12 21.17
C ALA A 109 9.16 -13.69 21.70
N ASN A 110 9.09 -12.68 20.84
CA ASN A 110 9.02 -11.27 21.20
C ASN A 110 7.59 -10.74 21.37
N GLY A 111 6.58 -11.62 21.34
CA GLY A 111 5.17 -11.29 21.61
C GLY A 111 4.40 -10.79 20.38
N PHE A 112 4.98 -10.82 19.18
CA PHE A 112 4.29 -10.45 17.97
C PHE A 112 3.38 -11.59 17.48
N LYS A 113 2.22 -11.24 16.94
CA LYS A 113 1.43 -12.13 16.09
C LYS A 113 1.91 -11.93 14.65
N SER A 114 2.35 -13.00 13.99
CA SER A 114 2.85 -12.89 12.62
C SER A 114 2.28 -13.97 11.72
N ARG A 115 2.11 -13.62 10.44
CA ARG A 115 1.69 -14.52 9.37
C ARG A 115 2.50 -14.22 8.11
N VAL A 116 2.65 -15.23 7.27
CA VAL A 116 3.30 -15.13 5.96
C VAL A 116 2.24 -15.35 4.90
N PHE A 117 2.08 -14.37 4.01
CA PHE A 117 1.21 -14.47 2.85
C PHE A 117 1.90 -15.37 1.80
N ILE A 118 1.28 -16.47 1.44
CA ILE A 118 1.77 -17.49 0.50
C ILE A 118 3.28 -17.75 0.68
N PRO A 119 3.66 -18.56 1.70
CA PRO A 119 5.05 -18.97 1.90
C PRO A 119 5.63 -19.61 0.64
N ILE A 120 6.93 -19.40 0.38
CA ILE A 120 7.61 -20.09 -0.72
C ILE A 120 7.72 -21.57 -0.35
N VAL A 121 7.07 -22.42 -1.13
CA VAL A 121 7.23 -23.87 -1.10
C VAL A 121 7.87 -24.31 -2.41
N PRO A 122 8.77 -25.30 -2.42
CA PRO A 122 9.45 -25.76 -3.63
C PRO A 122 8.51 -26.63 -4.50
N VAL A 123 7.37 -26.07 -4.89
CA VAL A 123 6.37 -26.71 -5.75
C VAL A 123 6.04 -25.75 -6.89
N PHE A 124 6.06 -26.24 -8.13
CA PHE A 124 5.58 -25.48 -9.28
C PHE A 124 4.05 -25.33 -9.18
N SER A 125 3.59 -24.15 -8.81
CA SER A 125 2.18 -23.80 -8.72
C SER A 125 1.95 -22.41 -9.27
N THR A 126 0.92 -22.23 -10.07
CA THR A 126 0.48 -20.90 -10.55
C THR A 126 0.03 -19.98 -9.43
N HIS A 127 -0.40 -20.53 -8.29
CA HIS A 127 -0.74 -19.76 -7.09
C HIS A 127 0.46 -18.99 -6.49
N LEU A 128 1.70 -19.37 -6.83
CA LEU A 128 2.91 -18.64 -6.42
C LEU A 128 3.02 -17.26 -7.06
N ASN A 129 2.28 -16.97 -8.12
CA ASN A 129 2.25 -15.66 -8.78
C ASN A 129 1.37 -14.64 -8.04
N ASN A 130 0.43 -15.10 -7.23
CA ASN A 130 -0.41 -14.22 -6.43
C ASN A 130 0.40 -13.73 -5.22
N ARG A 131 0.71 -12.43 -5.19
CA ARG A 131 1.53 -11.82 -4.14
C ARG A 131 0.81 -10.64 -3.50
N ASP A 132 1.02 -10.50 -2.21
CA ASP A 132 0.54 -9.34 -1.49
C ASP A 132 1.54 -8.19 -1.61
N HIS A 133 1.24 -7.25 -2.53
CA HIS A 133 2.11 -6.10 -2.78
C HIS A 133 1.71 -4.85 -1.98
N ARG A 134 0.77 -4.98 -1.04
CA ARG A 134 0.31 -3.88 -0.19
C ARG A 134 1.41 -3.43 0.77
N LYS A 135 1.37 -2.15 1.14
CA LYS A 135 2.17 -1.56 2.20
C LYS A 135 1.23 -0.77 3.08
N ILE A 136 0.88 -1.36 4.22
CA ILE A 136 -0.11 -0.81 5.15
C ILE A 136 0.46 -0.85 6.56
N LEU A 137 0.38 0.27 7.25
CA LEU A 137 0.57 0.35 8.70
C LEU A 137 -0.68 0.99 9.30
N ILE A 138 -1.28 0.35 10.29
CA ILE A 138 -2.46 0.86 11.01
C ILE A 138 -2.13 0.97 12.48
N VAL A 139 -2.48 2.11 13.07
CA VAL A 139 -2.32 2.36 14.51
C VAL A 139 -3.69 2.67 15.11
N ASP A 140 -4.11 1.84 16.06
CA ASP A 140 -5.33 1.98 16.87
C ASP A 140 -6.63 2.16 16.05
N GLY A 141 -6.61 1.84 14.75
CA GLY A 141 -7.73 2.10 13.82
C GLY A 141 -8.01 3.58 13.56
N GLN A 142 -7.14 4.49 14.03
CA GLN A 142 -7.30 5.94 13.91
C GLN A 142 -6.37 6.56 12.86
N LEU A 143 -5.26 5.89 12.57
CA LEU A 143 -4.24 6.35 11.66
C LEU A 143 -3.78 5.19 10.79
N ALA A 144 -3.64 5.44 9.49
CA ALA A 144 -3.07 4.49 8.55
C ALA A 144 -2.01 5.16 7.68
N PHE A 145 -1.04 4.35 7.25
CA PHE A 145 -0.08 4.71 6.20
C PHE A 145 -0.18 3.72 5.05
N THR A 146 0.00 4.22 3.85
CA THR A 146 0.17 3.42 2.63
C THR A 146 1.09 4.12 1.64
N GLY A 147 1.52 3.43 0.59
CA GLY A 147 2.38 3.99 -0.45
C GLY A 147 3.22 2.94 -1.15
N GLY A 148 4.31 3.36 -1.80
CA GLY A 148 5.26 2.48 -2.48
C GLY A 148 6.34 1.90 -1.56
N LEU A 149 6.63 2.56 -0.44
CA LEU A 149 7.75 2.26 0.46
C LEU A 149 7.61 0.92 1.16
N ASN A 150 8.58 0.04 1.00
CA ASN A 150 8.76 -1.17 1.79
C ASN A 150 9.63 -0.89 3.03
N LEU A 151 9.82 -1.92 3.87
CA LEU A 151 10.58 -1.79 5.11
C LEU A 151 12.02 -2.31 4.92
N SER A 152 12.85 -1.50 4.28
CA SER A 152 14.29 -1.70 4.22
C SER A 152 15.04 -0.38 4.08
N ASN A 153 16.34 -0.40 4.35
CA ASN A 153 17.22 0.76 4.33
C ASN A 153 17.17 1.55 3.01
N GLU A 154 17.07 0.86 1.89
CA GLU A 154 17.06 1.50 0.56
C GLU A 154 15.87 2.41 0.35
N TYR A 155 14.66 1.99 0.77
CA TYR A 155 13.45 2.80 0.65
C TYR A 155 13.47 4.05 1.52
N PHE A 156 14.23 4.04 2.62
CA PHE A 156 14.38 5.17 3.53
C PHE A 156 15.65 5.98 3.30
N ASN A 157 16.38 5.70 2.22
CA ASN A 157 17.66 6.33 1.90
C ASN A 157 18.66 6.26 3.07
N ARG A 158 18.67 5.15 3.81
CA ARG A 158 19.49 4.92 5.00
C ARG A 158 20.54 3.85 4.72
N GLY A 159 21.68 3.99 5.38
CA GLY A 159 22.80 3.05 5.23
C GLY A 159 23.85 3.52 4.24
N LYS A 160 25.07 2.97 4.36
CA LYS A 160 26.23 3.35 3.54
C LYS A 160 26.24 2.71 2.15
N GLU A 161 25.41 1.72 1.93
CA GLU A 161 25.37 0.91 0.71
C GLU A 161 24.08 1.15 -0.07
N ASN A 162 23.81 2.41 -0.42
CA ASN A 162 22.71 2.69 -1.33
C ASN A 162 23.14 2.31 -2.75
N ARG A 163 22.91 1.04 -3.15
CA ARG A 163 23.28 0.46 -4.45
C ARG A 163 22.68 1.24 -5.62
N PHE A 164 21.57 1.92 -5.38
CA PHE A 164 20.69 2.52 -6.39
C PHE A 164 20.64 4.05 -6.31
N ALA A 165 21.63 4.71 -5.69
CA ALA A 165 21.60 6.16 -5.42
C ALA A 165 20.40 6.55 -4.51
N TYR A 166 19.83 7.75 -4.70
CA TYR A 166 18.69 8.21 -3.93
C TYR A 166 17.41 7.52 -4.41
N TRP A 167 16.74 6.80 -3.50
CA TRP A 167 15.48 6.12 -3.78
C TRP A 167 14.32 7.12 -3.66
N LYS A 168 13.69 7.40 -4.78
CA LYS A 168 12.54 8.30 -4.87
C LYS A 168 11.25 7.51 -4.86
N ASP A 169 10.57 7.50 -3.74
CA ASP A 169 9.28 6.87 -3.54
C ASP A 169 8.39 7.75 -2.66
N ASN A 170 7.17 7.35 -2.39
CA ASN A 170 6.22 8.15 -1.64
C ASN A 170 5.40 7.33 -0.65
N ALA A 171 4.81 8.03 0.31
CA ALA A 171 3.81 7.49 1.22
C ALA A 171 2.71 8.51 1.50
N VAL A 172 1.61 8.03 2.01
CA VAL A 172 0.47 8.83 2.46
C VAL A 172 0.08 8.39 3.86
N GLN A 173 -0.09 9.35 4.76
CA GLN A 173 -0.72 9.18 6.07
C GLN A 173 -2.18 9.59 5.98
N ILE A 174 -3.06 8.79 6.52
CA ILE A 174 -4.48 9.05 6.56
C ILE A 174 -4.97 8.99 8.01
N GLN A 175 -5.75 9.98 8.43
CA GLN A 175 -6.46 10.01 9.71
C GLN A 175 -7.95 10.26 9.46
N GLY A 176 -8.80 9.73 10.33
CA GLY A 176 -10.25 9.83 10.19
C GLY A 176 -10.89 8.54 9.71
N GLN A 177 -12.16 8.64 9.28
CA GLN A 177 -12.99 7.46 9.01
C GLN A 177 -12.47 6.58 7.85
N ALA A 178 -11.69 7.12 6.92
CA ALA A 178 -11.10 6.35 5.82
C ALA A 178 -10.14 5.23 6.30
N VAL A 179 -9.61 5.31 7.53
CA VAL A 179 -8.80 4.26 8.14
C VAL A 179 -9.56 2.94 8.28
N HIS A 180 -10.90 3.00 8.34
CA HIS A 180 -11.76 1.81 8.38
C HIS A 180 -11.51 0.87 7.20
N THR A 181 -11.37 1.39 5.99
CA THR A 181 -11.11 0.56 4.80
C THR A 181 -9.75 -0.13 4.88
N PHE A 182 -8.71 0.56 5.38
CA PHE A 182 -7.39 -0.09 5.58
C PHE A 182 -7.46 -1.22 6.60
N LEU A 183 -8.23 -1.02 7.67
CA LEU A 183 -8.45 -2.07 8.68
C LEU A 183 -9.18 -3.29 8.06
N GLN A 184 -10.20 -3.06 7.24
CA GLN A 184 -10.89 -4.13 6.52
C GLN A 184 -9.94 -4.89 5.59
N LEU A 185 -9.15 -4.17 4.77
CA LEU A 185 -8.19 -4.77 3.84
C LEU A 185 -7.16 -5.63 4.58
N PHE A 186 -6.58 -5.12 5.66
CA PHE A 186 -5.62 -5.88 6.48
C PHE A 186 -6.28 -7.14 7.08
N LEU A 187 -7.44 -7.02 7.68
CA LEU A 187 -8.09 -8.14 8.35
C LEU A 187 -8.62 -9.19 7.37
N GLN A 188 -8.99 -8.80 6.15
CA GLN A 188 -9.27 -9.75 5.08
C GLN A 188 -8.04 -10.59 4.76
N SER A 189 -6.88 -9.96 4.50
CA SER A 189 -5.61 -10.67 4.25
C SER A 189 -5.19 -11.52 5.45
N TRP A 190 -5.36 -10.99 6.66
CA TRP A 190 -5.04 -11.71 7.89
C TRP A 190 -5.89 -12.97 8.07
N ASN A 191 -7.18 -12.90 7.78
CA ASN A 191 -8.12 -14.02 7.92
C ASN A 191 -8.01 -15.05 6.80
N LEU A 192 -7.39 -14.73 5.70
CA LEU A 192 -7.29 -15.60 4.53
C LEU A 192 -6.73 -16.99 4.84
N PHE A 193 -5.75 -17.05 5.74
CA PHE A 193 -5.09 -18.28 6.17
C PHE A 193 -5.45 -18.66 7.61
N ALA A 194 -6.49 -18.05 8.17
CA ALA A 194 -6.97 -18.37 9.50
C ALA A 194 -7.84 -19.65 9.48
N LYS A 195 -7.71 -20.49 10.51
CA LYS A 195 -8.65 -21.61 10.71
C LYS A 195 -10.03 -21.09 11.10
N ASP A 196 -10.05 -20.04 11.94
CA ASP A 196 -11.25 -19.38 12.41
C ASP A 196 -11.19 -17.92 11.99
N ILE A 197 -12.28 -17.40 11.41
CA ILE A 197 -12.40 -15.99 11.02
C ILE A 197 -12.53 -15.16 12.30
N GLU A 198 -11.61 -14.24 12.49
CA GLU A 198 -11.64 -13.31 13.61
C GLU A 198 -12.69 -12.21 13.38
N ASP A 199 -13.44 -11.86 14.43
CA ASP A 199 -14.34 -10.71 14.42
C ASP A 199 -13.56 -9.39 14.35
N PHE A 200 -14.00 -8.48 13.50
CA PHE A 200 -13.40 -7.15 13.32
C PHE A 200 -13.83 -6.14 14.38
N THR A 201 -14.96 -6.38 15.03
CA THR A 201 -15.62 -5.44 15.94
C THR A 201 -14.66 -4.90 17.03
N PRO A 202 -13.78 -5.71 17.64
CA PRO A 202 -12.87 -5.23 18.68
C PRO A 202 -11.85 -4.19 18.20
N TYR A 203 -11.58 -4.12 16.90
CA TYR A 203 -10.59 -3.21 16.30
C TYR A 203 -11.22 -1.94 15.75
N LEU A 204 -12.55 -1.88 15.70
CA LEU A 204 -13.23 -0.66 15.29
C LEU A 204 -13.16 0.38 16.42
N PRO A 205 -12.69 1.60 16.13
CA PRO A 205 -12.73 2.65 17.13
C PRO A 205 -14.18 3.07 17.41
N SER A 206 -14.47 3.45 18.65
CA SER A 206 -15.80 3.96 19.05
C SER A 206 -16.18 5.25 18.33
N SER A 207 -15.19 6.03 17.91
CA SER A 207 -15.34 7.24 17.09
C SER A 207 -14.06 7.51 16.32
N TYR A 208 -14.18 8.17 15.19
CA TYR A 208 -13.05 8.68 14.40
C TYR A 208 -12.85 10.17 14.66
N GLY A 209 -11.61 10.65 14.56
CA GLY A 209 -11.32 12.06 14.50
C GLY A 209 -12.06 12.71 13.31
N ILE A 210 -12.58 13.91 13.52
CA ILE A 210 -13.20 14.74 12.48
C ILE A 210 -12.22 15.85 12.15
N TYR A 211 -11.81 15.89 10.88
CA TYR A 211 -10.84 16.86 10.36
C TYR A 211 -11.57 17.77 9.38
N ASP A 212 -11.54 19.07 9.63
CA ASP A 212 -12.10 20.08 8.72
C ASP A 212 -11.14 20.28 7.53
N LYS A 213 -11.09 19.30 6.64
CA LYS A 213 -10.28 19.28 5.43
C LYS A 213 -11.17 19.08 4.21
N PRO A 214 -10.94 19.84 3.15
CA PRO A 214 -11.69 19.66 1.90
C PRO A 214 -11.30 18.35 1.21
N GLY A 215 -12.24 17.81 0.42
CA GLY A 215 -12.01 16.66 -0.43
C GLY A 215 -12.57 15.36 0.13
N ILE A 216 -12.37 14.31 -0.66
CA ILE A 216 -12.87 12.96 -0.42
C ILE A 216 -11.70 12.00 -0.47
N THR A 217 -11.67 11.08 0.48
CA THR A 217 -10.69 9.99 0.52
C THR A 217 -11.42 8.67 0.28
N ILE A 218 -10.99 7.90 -0.71
CA ILE A 218 -11.51 6.58 -1.02
C ILE A 218 -10.34 5.59 -1.07
N PRO A 219 -9.97 4.95 0.03
CA PRO A 219 -9.03 3.84 -0.03
C PRO A 219 -9.66 2.66 -0.76
N TYR A 220 -8.90 2.01 -1.62
CA TYR A 220 -9.31 0.82 -2.34
C TYR A 220 -8.15 -0.18 -2.44
N GLY A 221 -8.43 -1.39 -2.84
CA GLY A 221 -7.42 -2.42 -3.08
C GLY A 221 -7.98 -3.52 -3.95
N ASP A 222 -7.12 -4.13 -4.73
CA ASP A 222 -7.46 -5.35 -5.47
C ASP A 222 -7.51 -6.54 -4.53
N ASP A 223 -8.37 -7.49 -4.89
CA ASP A 223 -8.60 -8.72 -4.15
C ASP A 223 -8.43 -9.91 -5.10
N PHE A 224 -7.66 -10.89 -4.69
CA PHE A 224 -7.41 -12.10 -5.47
C PHE A 224 -8.65 -12.97 -5.72
N PHE A 225 -9.78 -12.66 -5.06
CA PHE A 225 -10.96 -13.52 -5.05
C PHE A 225 -12.12 -13.00 -5.87
N ASN A 226 -12.13 -11.74 -6.27
CA ASN A 226 -13.30 -11.12 -6.89
C ASN A 226 -13.19 -11.00 -8.43
N ASN A 227 -12.12 -11.44 -9.07
CA ASN A 227 -11.86 -11.35 -10.51
C ASN A 227 -12.08 -9.93 -11.08
N LYS A 228 -11.80 -8.89 -10.29
CA LYS A 228 -11.92 -7.49 -10.67
C LYS A 228 -10.60 -6.79 -10.45
N ASP A 229 -10.11 -6.16 -11.49
CA ASP A 229 -8.89 -5.36 -11.49
C ASP A 229 -9.22 -3.90 -11.24
N ILE A 230 -9.65 -3.59 -10.00
CA ILE A 230 -10.15 -2.26 -9.60
C ILE A 230 -9.11 -1.17 -9.82
N ALA A 231 -7.84 -1.46 -9.54
CA ALA A 231 -6.76 -0.50 -9.76
C ALA A 231 -6.59 -0.19 -11.25
N GLU A 232 -6.67 -1.19 -12.13
CA GLU A 232 -6.59 -1.02 -13.58
C GLU A 232 -7.76 -0.18 -14.08
N ASP A 233 -8.99 -0.51 -13.69
CA ASP A 233 -10.20 0.25 -14.06
C ASP A 233 -10.07 1.73 -13.67
N ILE A 234 -9.50 2.04 -12.49
CA ILE A 234 -9.25 3.40 -12.05
C ILE A 234 -8.19 4.09 -12.94
N TYR A 235 -7.11 3.40 -13.27
CA TYR A 235 -6.08 3.95 -14.16
C TYR A 235 -6.66 4.25 -15.55
N LEU A 236 -7.40 3.31 -16.14
CA LEU A 236 -8.07 3.51 -17.44
C LEU A 236 -9.06 4.69 -17.37
N TYR A 237 -9.82 4.80 -16.29
CA TYR A 237 -10.72 5.94 -16.08
C TYR A 237 -9.96 7.27 -16.05
N ILE A 238 -8.86 7.35 -15.30
CA ILE A 238 -8.04 8.57 -15.20
C ILE A 238 -7.45 8.93 -16.57
N ILE A 239 -6.87 7.97 -17.29
CA ILE A 239 -6.25 8.16 -18.60
C ILE A 239 -7.29 8.67 -19.60
N ASN A 240 -8.46 8.04 -19.66
CA ASN A 240 -9.52 8.38 -20.59
C ASN A 240 -10.18 9.73 -20.30
N ASN A 241 -10.18 10.19 -19.05
CA ASN A 241 -10.72 11.49 -18.65
C ASN A 241 -9.70 12.62 -18.63
N ALA A 242 -8.42 12.34 -18.82
CA ALA A 242 -7.38 13.36 -18.91
C ALA A 242 -7.63 14.31 -20.09
N LYS A 243 -7.52 15.64 -19.85
CA LYS A 243 -7.80 16.69 -20.87
C LYS A 243 -6.58 17.53 -21.23
N LYS A 244 -5.64 17.72 -20.32
CA LYS A 244 -4.48 18.60 -20.51
C LYS A 244 -3.16 17.88 -20.43
N TYR A 245 -2.94 17.15 -19.36
CA TYR A 245 -1.70 16.42 -19.14
C TYR A 245 -1.96 15.15 -18.30
N LEU A 246 -1.07 14.19 -18.46
CA LEU A 246 -1.00 12.95 -17.69
C LEU A 246 0.47 12.72 -17.33
N ASN A 247 0.78 12.72 -16.05
CA ASN A 247 2.13 12.46 -15.55
C ASN A 247 2.13 11.11 -14.81
N ILE A 248 2.97 10.20 -15.24
CA ILE A 248 3.10 8.86 -14.68
C ILE A 248 4.52 8.70 -14.15
N THR A 249 4.66 8.25 -12.91
CA THR A 249 5.93 7.86 -12.33
C THR A 249 5.84 6.40 -11.93
N SER A 250 6.69 5.56 -12.49
CA SER A 250 6.71 4.13 -12.20
C SER A 250 8.11 3.56 -12.32
N PRO A 251 8.51 2.63 -11.44
CA PRO A 251 9.80 1.94 -11.56
C PRO A 251 9.84 1.05 -12.81
N TYR A 252 8.70 0.54 -13.24
CA TYR A 252 8.58 -0.35 -14.41
C TYR A 252 7.35 0.02 -15.22
N ILE A 253 7.50 0.09 -16.56
CA ILE A 253 6.39 0.25 -17.48
C ILE A 253 6.11 -1.15 -18.08
N LEU A 254 5.39 -1.95 -17.33
CA LEU A 254 4.90 -3.26 -17.75
C LEU A 254 3.38 -3.18 -17.76
N VAL A 255 2.84 -2.70 -18.84
CA VAL A 255 1.42 -2.47 -19.03
C VAL A 255 0.84 -3.52 -19.97
N ASP A 256 -0.43 -3.82 -19.82
CA ASP A 256 -1.17 -4.63 -20.78
C ASP A 256 -1.52 -3.83 -22.04
N ASN A 257 -2.12 -4.49 -23.01
CA ASN A 257 -2.46 -3.86 -24.27
C ASN A 257 -3.51 -2.74 -24.11
N HIS A 258 -4.46 -2.89 -23.19
CA HIS A 258 -5.52 -1.90 -22.99
C HIS A 258 -4.97 -0.60 -22.44
N LEU A 259 -4.13 -0.66 -21.43
CA LEU A 259 -3.52 0.49 -20.80
C LEU A 259 -2.56 1.21 -21.77
N GLN A 260 -1.81 0.43 -22.57
CA GLN A 260 -0.93 0.98 -23.61
C GLN A 260 -1.71 1.70 -24.70
N GLU A 261 -2.76 1.09 -25.25
CA GLU A 261 -3.62 1.70 -26.28
C GLU A 261 -4.29 2.99 -25.77
N ASP A 262 -4.76 3.02 -24.53
CA ASP A 262 -5.38 4.18 -23.92
C ASP A 262 -4.37 5.33 -23.69
N LEU A 263 -3.12 5.02 -23.34
CA LEU A 263 -2.06 6.03 -23.25
C LEU A 263 -1.72 6.65 -24.61
N ILE A 264 -1.60 5.82 -25.64
CA ILE A 264 -1.37 6.27 -27.03
C ILE A 264 -2.56 7.13 -27.49
N PHE A 265 -3.79 6.68 -27.24
CA PHE A 265 -4.99 7.43 -27.61
C PHE A 265 -5.10 8.75 -26.83
N ALA A 266 -4.73 8.81 -25.55
CA ALA A 266 -4.68 10.06 -24.81
C ALA A 266 -3.71 11.05 -25.43
N ALA A 267 -2.51 10.62 -25.85
CA ALA A 267 -1.55 11.45 -26.57
C ALA A 267 -2.09 11.91 -27.92
N ALA A 268 -2.73 11.03 -28.69
CA ALA A 268 -3.36 11.36 -29.98
C ALA A 268 -4.50 12.39 -29.84
N ARG A 269 -5.20 12.42 -28.71
CA ARG A 269 -6.22 13.43 -28.37
C ARG A 269 -5.62 14.81 -27.99
N GLY A 270 -4.29 14.94 -27.93
CA GLY A 270 -3.59 16.17 -27.55
C GLY A 270 -3.31 16.28 -26.05
N VAL A 271 -3.48 15.24 -25.27
CA VAL A 271 -3.06 15.21 -23.85
C VAL A 271 -1.54 15.09 -23.81
N LYS A 272 -0.89 15.95 -23.01
CA LYS A 272 0.57 15.85 -22.80
C LYS A 272 0.85 14.67 -21.85
N VAL A 273 1.26 13.52 -22.39
CA VAL A 273 1.66 12.36 -21.61
C VAL A 273 3.14 12.43 -21.28
N SER A 274 3.50 12.29 -20.00
CA SER A 274 4.88 12.26 -19.51
C SER A 274 5.06 11.06 -18.59
N ILE A 275 6.05 10.22 -18.90
CA ILE A 275 6.37 9.02 -18.13
C ILE A 275 7.76 9.16 -17.55
N ILE A 276 7.89 9.03 -16.24
CA ILE A 276 9.15 9.12 -15.51
C ILE A 276 9.51 7.72 -15.03
N VAL A 277 10.66 7.23 -15.45
CA VAL A 277 11.23 5.93 -15.08
C VAL A 277 12.61 6.12 -14.43
N PRO A 278 13.11 5.16 -13.63
CA PRO A 278 14.43 5.24 -13.02
C PRO A 278 15.54 5.31 -14.08
N ALA A 279 16.55 6.13 -13.82
CA ALA A 279 17.77 6.15 -14.65
C ALA A 279 18.68 4.95 -14.34
N ILE A 280 18.68 4.48 -13.08
CA ILE A 280 19.44 3.32 -12.60
C ILE A 280 18.43 2.22 -12.25
N PRO A 281 18.41 1.10 -12.99
CA PRO A 281 17.46 0.02 -12.72
C PRO A 281 17.89 -0.77 -11.47
N ASP A 282 16.90 -1.09 -10.62
CA ASP A 282 17.05 -2.06 -9.53
C ASP A 282 16.94 -3.51 -10.05
N HIS A 283 16.08 -3.75 -11.05
CA HIS A 283 15.88 -5.02 -11.73
C HIS A 283 16.11 -4.89 -13.24
N LEU A 284 17.30 -5.29 -13.70
CA LEU A 284 17.73 -5.08 -15.10
C LEU A 284 16.78 -5.73 -16.12
N ILE A 285 16.32 -6.96 -15.87
CA ILE A 285 15.43 -7.68 -16.80
C ILE A 285 14.11 -6.92 -16.95
N THR A 286 13.46 -6.60 -15.84
CA THR A 286 12.20 -5.86 -15.81
C THR A 286 12.31 -4.50 -16.47
N PHE A 287 13.42 -3.80 -16.23
CA PHE A 287 13.71 -2.51 -16.87
C PHE A 287 13.89 -2.63 -18.39
N CYS A 288 14.62 -3.66 -18.87
CA CYS A 288 14.79 -3.88 -20.30
C CYS A 288 13.46 -4.21 -21.01
N ILE A 289 12.61 -5.03 -20.38
CA ILE A 289 11.26 -5.31 -20.89
C ILE A 289 10.43 -4.02 -20.90
N GLY A 290 10.46 -3.24 -19.83
CA GLY A 290 9.73 -1.96 -19.74
C GLY A 290 10.10 -0.97 -20.84
N LYS A 291 11.36 -0.97 -21.31
CA LYS A 291 11.77 -0.12 -22.45
C LYS A 291 11.04 -0.44 -23.74
N THR A 292 10.70 -1.70 -23.98
CA THR A 292 10.00 -2.09 -25.22
C THR A 292 8.60 -1.47 -25.33
N PHE A 293 7.97 -1.14 -24.19
CA PHE A 293 6.69 -0.44 -24.17
C PHE A 293 6.83 1.09 -24.38
N LEU A 294 8.02 1.63 -24.24
CA LEU A 294 8.30 3.07 -24.44
C LEU A 294 8.69 3.41 -25.88
N ASP A 295 9.05 2.40 -26.68
CA ASP A 295 9.50 2.55 -28.07
C ASP A 295 8.32 2.60 -29.07
N THR A 296 7.08 2.46 -28.59
CA THR A 296 5.82 2.55 -29.37
C THR A 296 5.15 3.88 -29.20
#